data_3b98f6a3be561d2a5b0a2e15fb22b3cf
#
_entry.id   3b98f6a3be561d2a5b0a2e15fb22b3cf
#
_cell.length_a   1.000
_cell.length_b   1.000
_cell.length_c   1.000
_cell.angle_alpha   90.00
_cell.angle_beta   90.00
_cell.angle_gamma   90.00
#
_symmetry.space_group_name_H-M   'P 1'
#
loop_
_entity.id
_entity.type
_entity.pdbx_description
1 polymer ?
#
loop_
_entity_poly.entity_id
_entity_poly.type
_entity_poly.pdbx_seq_one_letter_code
_entity_poly.pdbx_strand_id
1 'polypeptide(L)'
;MRYEAPESLNGAVALLAGATGDARVLAGGTDLLVQMRADIVDPELIVDIKKIPETRGITEEKGGWRIGAAVTAAELKEHPKLKQVWPGVVEAANLIGSTQVQGRATLGGNLCNGSPAADSVPALIAAGAVATVAGPQGMRNIPVEDVMLGPRQLALRKGEIVVSFLLPPRPPRSGDAYLRFIPRTEMDIAVVGAGVSLTVDSAGTIAAARVSLGAVAPRVLLVAEAAHAIVGSRFDEAARERLVAAARAACRPIDDKRGTTEFRIDVAGVLVRRAALIALDRARRS
;
A
#
# COMPACT_ATOMS: atom_id res chain seq x y z
N MET A 1 -13.38 -25.68 -10.65
CA MET A 1 -13.04 -24.24 -10.74
C MET A 1 -13.48 -23.66 -12.08
N ARG A 2 -14.20 -22.54 -12.08
CA ARG A 2 -14.62 -21.76 -13.25
C ARG A 2 -13.77 -20.49 -13.33
N TYR A 3 -13.31 -20.14 -14.53
CA TYR A 3 -12.57 -18.89 -14.79
C TYR A 3 -13.40 -17.97 -15.69
N GLU A 4 -13.55 -16.73 -15.29
CA GLU A 4 -14.29 -15.70 -16.01
C GLU A 4 -13.43 -14.43 -16.13
N ALA A 5 -13.45 -13.81 -17.30
CA ALA A 5 -12.71 -12.58 -17.57
C ALA A 5 -13.65 -11.50 -18.13
N PRO A 6 -14.51 -10.91 -17.29
CA PRO A 6 -15.46 -9.89 -17.70
C PRO A 6 -14.76 -8.63 -18.21
N GLU A 7 -15.42 -7.93 -19.13
CA GLU A 7 -14.93 -6.71 -19.74
C GLU A 7 -15.57 -5.45 -19.12
N SER A 8 -16.41 -5.63 -18.07
CA SER A 8 -17.06 -4.52 -17.36
C SER A 8 -17.10 -4.75 -15.86
N LEU A 9 -17.13 -3.65 -15.10
CA LEU A 9 -17.30 -3.69 -13.64
C LEU A 9 -18.60 -4.39 -13.24
N ASN A 10 -19.71 -4.08 -13.91
CA ASN A 10 -21.01 -4.71 -13.61
C ASN A 10 -20.97 -6.23 -13.80
N GLY A 11 -20.30 -6.70 -14.86
CA GLY A 11 -20.11 -8.13 -15.09
C GLY A 11 -19.31 -8.80 -13.98
N ALA A 12 -18.20 -8.20 -13.57
CA ALA A 12 -17.38 -8.72 -12.47
C ALA A 12 -18.14 -8.75 -11.13
N VAL A 13 -18.83 -7.66 -10.80
CA VAL A 13 -19.65 -7.55 -9.59
C VAL A 13 -20.77 -8.60 -9.58
N ALA A 14 -21.48 -8.79 -10.70
CA ALA A 14 -22.55 -9.77 -10.79
C ALA A 14 -22.03 -11.20 -10.58
N LEU A 15 -20.89 -11.56 -11.19
CA LEU A 15 -20.23 -12.86 -11.03
C LEU A 15 -19.86 -13.12 -9.55
N LEU A 16 -19.22 -12.15 -8.90
CA LEU A 16 -18.81 -12.28 -7.49
C LEU A 16 -19.99 -12.28 -6.51
N ALA A 17 -21.00 -11.46 -6.75
CA ALA A 17 -22.20 -11.40 -5.92
C ALA A 17 -23.04 -12.67 -6.04
N GLY A 18 -23.15 -13.23 -7.24
CA GLY A 18 -23.89 -14.45 -7.52
C GLY A 18 -23.16 -15.75 -7.15
N ALA A 19 -21.88 -15.69 -6.80
CA ALA A 19 -21.14 -16.88 -6.41
C ALA A 19 -21.68 -17.49 -5.12
N THR A 20 -21.91 -18.81 -5.10
CA THR A 20 -22.37 -19.55 -3.94
C THR A 20 -21.23 -20.12 -3.09
N GLY A 21 -20.10 -20.41 -3.72
CA GLY A 21 -18.88 -20.91 -3.10
C GLY A 21 -17.77 -19.86 -3.03
N ASP A 22 -16.52 -20.32 -2.81
CA ASP A 22 -15.34 -19.44 -2.76
C ASP A 22 -15.08 -18.83 -4.14
N ALA A 23 -15.15 -17.50 -4.20
CA ALA A 23 -14.87 -16.72 -5.40
C ALA A 23 -13.73 -15.76 -5.15
N ARG A 24 -12.74 -15.78 -6.03
CA ARG A 24 -11.53 -14.95 -5.91
C ARG A 24 -11.35 -14.02 -7.09
N VAL A 25 -10.89 -12.81 -6.79
CA VAL A 25 -10.51 -11.82 -7.82
C VAL A 25 -9.07 -12.10 -8.24
N LEU A 26 -8.84 -12.14 -9.53
CA LEU A 26 -7.52 -12.25 -10.13
C LEU A 26 -7.11 -10.91 -10.75
N ALA A 27 -6.11 -10.25 -10.17
CA ALA A 27 -5.38 -9.16 -10.79
C ALA A 27 -4.02 -9.67 -11.33
N GLY A 28 -2.92 -9.43 -10.62
CA GLY A 28 -1.60 -9.95 -11.01
C GLY A 28 -1.43 -11.46 -10.86
N GLY A 29 -2.09 -12.07 -9.89
CA GLY A 29 -2.05 -13.50 -9.60
C GLY A 29 -0.81 -13.98 -8.85
N THR A 30 0.11 -13.09 -8.49
CA THR A 30 1.40 -13.46 -7.89
C THR A 30 1.29 -14.06 -6.49
N ASP A 31 0.21 -13.81 -5.77
CA ASP A 31 -0.14 -14.48 -4.52
C ASP A 31 -1.20 -15.57 -4.72
N LEU A 32 -2.29 -15.27 -5.41
CA LEU A 32 -3.43 -16.17 -5.57
C LEU A 32 -3.02 -17.50 -6.22
N LEU A 33 -2.27 -17.46 -7.32
CA LEU A 33 -1.86 -18.69 -8.01
C LEU A 33 -0.87 -19.53 -7.17
N VAL A 34 -0.06 -18.88 -6.36
CA VAL A 34 0.84 -19.58 -5.41
C VAL A 34 0.03 -20.23 -4.29
N GLN A 35 -0.98 -19.53 -3.76
CA GLN A 35 -1.87 -20.06 -2.73
C GLN A 35 -2.68 -21.26 -3.24
N MET A 36 -3.18 -21.20 -4.47
CA MET A 36 -3.88 -22.31 -5.12
C MET A 36 -2.94 -23.51 -5.32
N ARG A 37 -1.72 -23.28 -5.82
CA ARG A 37 -0.72 -24.34 -6.02
C ARG A 37 -0.28 -25.01 -4.73
N ALA A 38 -0.36 -24.29 -3.62
CA ALA A 38 -0.01 -24.77 -2.28
C ALA A 38 -1.23 -25.32 -1.51
N ASP A 39 -2.38 -25.49 -2.16
CA ASP A 39 -3.65 -25.98 -1.59
C ASP A 39 -4.11 -25.15 -0.37
N ILE A 40 -3.73 -23.87 -0.31
CA ILE A 40 -4.17 -22.94 0.76
C ILE A 40 -5.57 -22.41 0.46
N VAL A 41 -5.91 -22.25 -0.82
CA VAL A 41 -7.23 -21.86 -1.32
C VAL A 41 -7.60 -22.72 -2.52
N ASP A 42 -8.88 -23.09 -2.61
CA ASP A 42 -9.46 -23.84 -3.73
C ASP A 42 -10.75 -23.14 -4.22
N PRO A 43 -10.63 -22.04 -4.99
CA PRO A 43 -11.78 -21.27 -5.41
C PRO A 43 -12.62 -22.03 -6.46
N GLU A 44 -13.94 -21.96 -6.30
CA GLU A 44 -14.88 -22.44 -7.32
C GLU A 44 -14.94 -21.49 -8.53
N LEU A 45 -14.72 -20.19 -8.29
CA LEU A 45 -14.75 -19.14 -9.29
C LEU A 45 -13.54 -18.22 -9.18
N ILE A 46 -12.89 -17.97 -10.32
CA ILE A 46 -11.89 -16.90 -10.47
C ILE A 46 -12.47 -15.85 -11.42
N VAL A 47 -12.47 -14.59 -10.95
CA VAL A 47 -12.87 -13.41 -11.73
C VAL A 47 -11.65 -12.57 -12.07
N ASP A 48 -11.23 -12.61 -13.33
CA ASP A 48 -10.08 -11.86 -13.82
C ASP A 48 -10.49 -10.44 -14.21
N ILE A 49 -9.97 -9.44 -13.51
CA ILE A 49 -10.34 -8.03 -13.70
C ILE A 49 -9.47 -7.29 -14.74
N LYS A 50 -8.45 -7.91 -15.32
CA LYS A 50 -7.48 -7.24 -16.19
C LYS A 50 -8.04 -6.75 -17.52
N LYS A 51 -9.22 -7.23 -17.95
CA LYS A 51 -9.91 -6.74 -19.15
C LYS A 51 -10.87 -5.57 -18.88
N ILE A 52 -11.07 -5.21 -17.62
CA ILE A 52 -11.96 -4.12 -17.22
C ILE A 52 -11.20 -2.80 -17.34
N PRO A 53 -11.63 -1.84 -18.21
CA PRO A 53 -10.87 -0.61 -18.46
C PRO A 53 -10.59 0.21 -17.21
N GLU A 54 -11.55 0.31 -16.30
CA GLU A 54 -11.46 1.12 -15.07
C GLU A 54 -10.42 0.58 -14.07
N THR A 55 -10.02 -0.69 -14.20
CA THR A 55 -8.97 -1.30 -13.37
C THR A 55 -7.57 -1.09 -13.96
N ARG A 56 -7.50 -0.50 -15.14
CA ARG A 56 -6.26 -0.27 -15.89
C ARG A 56 -5.99 1.24 -15.99
N GLY A 57 -4.75 1.56 -16.30
CA GLY A 57 -4.34 2.93 -16.57
C GLY A 57 -3.95 3.73 -15.33
N ILE A 58 -3.17 4.76 -15.60
CA ILE A 58 -2.70 5.76 -14.64
C ILE A 58 -3.08 7.11 -15.24
N THR A 59 -3.98 7.84 -14.58
CA THR A 59 -4.52 9.10 -15.10
C THR A 59 -4.42 10.20 -14.06
N GLU A 60 -4.11 11.41 -14.53
CA GLU A 60 -4.19 12.61 -13.70
C GLU A 60 -5.66 13.03 -13.55
N GLU A 61 -6.12 13.21 -12.32
CA GLU A 61 -7.50 13.54 -12.00
C GLU A 61 -7.56 14.60 -10.90
N LYS A 62 -8.12 15.77 -11.21
CA LYS A 62 -8.33 16.89 -10.25
C LYS A 62 -7.05 17.26 -9.49
N GLY A 63 -5.89 17.20 -10.17
CA GLY A 63 -4.57 17.49 -9.60
C GLY A 63 -3.96 16.34 -8.79
N GLY A 64 -4.68 15.23 -8.61
CA GLY A 64 -4.19 13.98 -8.05
C GLY A 64 -3.98 12.93 -9.13
N TRP A 65 -3.81 11.68 -8.72
CA TRP A 65 -3.53 10.56 -9.61
C TRP A 65 -4.45 9.38 -9.33
N ARG A 66 -5.16 8.91 -10.36
CA ARG A 66 -5.90 7.66 -10.29
C ARG A 66 -5.09 6.53 -10.90
N ILE A 67 -4.93 5.44 -10.14
CA ILE A 67 -4.19 4.24 -10.51
C ILE A 67 -5.15 3.07 -10.49
N GLY A 68 -5.35 2.38 -11.60
CA GLY A 68 -6.19 1.19 -11.67
C GLY A 68 -5.65 0.05 -10.82
N ALA A 69 -6.53 -0.72 -10.21
CA ALA A 69 -6.17 -1.79 -9.28
C ALA A 69 -5.37 -2.93 -9.96
N ALA A 70 -5.51 -3.10 -11.27
CA ALA A 70 -4.78 -4.08 -12.07
C ALA A 70 -3.57 -3.50 -12.82
N VAL A 71 -3.20 -2.24 -12.57
CA VAL A 71 -1.92 -1.67 -13.07
C VAL A 71 -0.76 -2.38 -12.39
N THR A 72 0.22 -2.82 -13.18
CA THR A 72 1.37 -3.56 -12.66
C THR A 72 2.42 -2.64 -12.03
N ALA A 73 3.22 -3.18 -11.14
CA ALA A 73 4.34 -2.44 -10.53
C ALA A 73 5.36 -1.99 -11.60
N ALA A 74 5.55 -2.76 -12.67
CA ALA A 74 6.39 -2.39 -13.80
C ALA A 74 5.84 -1.15 -14.53
N GLU A 75 4.53 -1.11 -14.83
CA GLU A 75 3.88 0.07 -15.45
C GLU A 75 4.01 1.31 -14.56
N LEU A 76 3.90 1.16 -13.23
CA LEU A 76 4.13 2.25 -12.28
C LEU A 76 5.56 2.79 -12.34
N LYS A 77 6.55 1.89 -12.39
CA LYS A 77 7.98 2.24 -12.48
C LYS A 77 8.31 3.01 -13.75
N GLU A 78 7.69 2.65 -14.85
CA GLU A 78 7.92 3.25 -16.16
C GLU A 78 7.17 4.58 -16.34
N HIS A 79 6.13 4.85 -15.53
CA HIS A 79 5.31 6.05 -15.67
C HIS A 79 6.09 7.33 -15.34
N PRO A 80 6.38 8.23 -16.32
CA PRO A 80 7.38 9.28 -16.19
C PRO A 80 7.02 10.32 -15.13
N LYS A 81 5.75 10.71 -15.05
CA LYS A 81 5.29 11.76 -14.12
C LYS A 81 5.02 11.21 -12.71
N LEU A 82 4.37 10.04 -12.60
CA LEU A 82 3.98 9.50 -11.29
C LEU A 82 5.18 9.27 -10.37
N LYS A 83 6.27 8.72 -10.93
CA LYS A 83 7.50 8.49 -10.15
C LYS A 83 8.20 9.76 -9.67
N GLN A 84 7.90 10.92 -10.28
CA GLN A 84 8.39 12.22 -9.82
C GLN A 84 7.51 12.80 -8.73
N VAL A 85 6.18 12.62 -8.87
CA VAL A 85 5.19 13.18 -7.93
C VAL A 85 5.06 12.31 -6.67
N TRP A 86 5.01 10.98 -6.82
CA TRP A 86 4.83 10.02 -5.74
C TRP A 86 5.93 8.94 -5.75
N PRO A 87 7.23 9.32 -5.61
CA PRO A 87 8.32 8.37 -5.67
C PRO A 87 8.23 7.25 -4.63
N GLY A 88 7.79 7.53 -3.40
CA GLY A 88 7.65 6.54 -2.34
C GLY A 88 6.60 5.46 -2.66
N VAL A 89 5.49 5.82 -3.31
CA VAL A 89 4.48 4.85 -3.77
C VAL A 89 5.05 3.95 -4.87
N VAL A 90 5.77 4.53 -5.82
CA VAL A 90 6.40 3.77 -6.91
C VAL A 90 7.52 2.87 -6.39
N GLU A 91 8.36 3.37 -5.48
CA GLU A 91 9.40 2.58 -4.80
C GLU A 91 8.81 1.37 -4.08
N ALA A 92 7.72 1.57 -3.30
CA ALA A 92 7.05 0.51 -2.58
C ALA A 92 6.51 -0.59 -3.51
N ALA A 93 5.86 -0.20 -4.61
CA ALA A 93 5.38 -1.14 -5.63
C ALA A 93 6.53 -1.95 -6.25
N ASN A 94 7.69 -1.32 -6.47
CA ASN A 94 8.86 -1.96 -7.06
C ASN A 94 9.70 -2.78 -6.07
N LEU A 95 9.29 -2.88 -4.82
CA LEU A 95 9.84 -3.83 -3.86
C LEU A 95 9.02 -5.12 -3.75
N ILE A 96 7.85 -5.20 -4.40
CA ILE A 96 7.03 -6.43 -4.38
C ILE A 96 7.76 -7.53 -5.16
N GLY A 97 8.12 -8.61 -4.46
CA GLY A 97 8.76 -9.77 -5.06
C GLY A 97 10.12 -9.46 -5.69
N SER A 98 10.22 -9.70 -6.99
CA SER A 98 11.41 -9.43 -7.82
C SER A 98 11.00 -8.71 -9.11
N THR A 99 11.96 -8.30 -9.92
CA THR A 99 11.71 -7.65 -11.22
C THR A 99 10.76 -8.48 -12.11
N GLN A 100 10.89 -9.81 -12.11
CA GLN A 100 10.01 -10.70 -12.88
C GLN A 100 8.58 -10.70 -12.35
N VAL A 101 8.41 -10.64 -11.03
CA VAL A 101 7.10 -10.59 -10.36
C VAL A 101 6.41 -9.26 -10.62
N GLN A 102 7.16 -8.16 -10.68
CA GLN A 102 6.65 -6.79 -10.86
C GLN A 102 5.92 -6.56 -12.19
N GLY A 103 6.22 -7.36 -13.22
CA GLY A 103 5.44 -7.37 -14.47
C GLY A 103 4.00 -7.89 -14.31
N ARG A 104 3.65 -8.47 -13.16
CA ARG A 104 2.33 -9.00 -12.84
C ARG A 104 1.75 -8.45 -11.54
N ALA A 105 2.58 -8.27 -10.50
CA ALA A 105 2.15 -7.74 -9.21
C ALA A 105 1.50 -6.35 -9.36
N THR A 106 0.40 -6.13 -8.62
CA THR A 106 -0.41 -4.91 -8.70
C THR A 106 -0.69 -4.35 -7.31
N LEU A 107 -0.99 -3.04 -7.21
CA LEU A 107 -1.40 -2.43 -5.95
C LEU A 107 -2.67 -3.07 -5.39
N GLY A 108 -3.66 -3.34 -6.27
CA GLY A 108 -4.91 -3.99 -5.87
C GLY A 108 -4.70 -5.39 -5.32
N GLY A 109 -3.88 -6.21 -6.00
CA GLY A 109 -3.52 -7.55 -5.53
C GLY A 109 -2.78 -7.52 -4.21
N ASN A 110 -1.80 -6.63 -4.06
CA ASN A 110 -1.00 -6.50 -2.84
C ASN A 110 -1.84 -6.07 -1.63
N LEU A 111 -2.75 -5.10 -1.79
CA LEU A 111 -3.69 -4.70 -0.73
C LEU A 111 -4.67 -5.83 -0.40
N CYS A 112 -5.33 -6.43 -1.42
CA CYS A 112 -6.40 -7.40 -1.23
C CYS A 112 -5.89 -8.79 -0.80
N ASN A 113 -4.59 -9.07 -0.92
CA ASN A 113 -4.00 -10.25 -0.28
C ASN A 113 -4.09 -10.19 1.26
N GLY A 114 -4.30 -9.00 1.83
CA GLY A 114 -4.54 -8.80 3.26
C GLY A 114 -3.34 -9.18 4.13
N SER A 115 -2.11 -9.05 3.60
CA SER A 115 -0.90 -9.30 4.37
C SER A 115 -0.47 -8.06 5.16
N PRO A 116 -0.22 -8.16 6.50
CA PRO A 116 0.37 -7.06 7.26
C PRO A 116 1.72 -6.59 6.71
N ALA A 117 2.41 -7.45 5.96
CA ALA A 117 3.71 -7.20 5.33
C ALA A 117 3.60 -6.79 3.84
N ALA A 118 2.42 -6.37 3.39
CA ALA A 118 2.21 -5.89 2.02
C ALA A 118 3.02 -4.62 1.77
N ASP A 119 3.97 -4.67 0.82
CA ASP A 119 4.97 -3.61 0.60
C ASP A 119 4.35 -2.28 0.16
N SER A 120 3.36 -2.29 -0.73
CA SER A 120 2.78 -1.05 -1.26
C SER A 120 1.84 -0.34 -0.28
N VAL A 121 1.26 -1.07 0.68
CA VAL A 121 0.19 -0.55 1.53
C VAL A 121 0.65 0.58 2.48
N PRO A 122 1.81 0.49 3.15
CA PRO A 122 2.28 1.62 3.99
C PRO A 122 2.52 2.89 3.18
N ALA A 123 3.03 2.77 1.94
CA ALA A 123 3.24 3.93 1.08
C ALA A 123 1.92 4.57 0.64
N LEU A 124 0.92 3.76 0.28
CA LEU A 124 -0.43 4.24 -0.06
C LEU A 124 -1.10 4.94 1.12
N ILE A 125 -1.00 4.37 2.33
CA ILE A 125 -1.53 5.00 3.55
C ILE A 125 -0.81 6.31 3.84
N ALA A 126 0.51 6.35 3.75
CA ALA A 126 1.28 7.59 3.94
C ALA A 126 0.93 8.65 2.90
N ALA A 127 0.64 8.26 1.67
CA ALA A 127 0.17 9.15 0.60
C ALA A 127 -1.27 9.66 0.83
N GLY A 128 -2.02 9.09 1.77
CA GLY A 128 -3.44 9.41 1.96
C GLY A 128 -4.33 8.88 0.84
N ALA A 129 -3.95 7.75 0.27
CA ALA A 129 -4.67 7.14 -0.85
C ALA A 129 -6.07 6.66 -0.46
N VAL A 130 -7.00 6.79 -1.39
CA VAL A 130 -8.38 6.31 -1.25
C VAL A 130 -8.65 5.22 -2.29
N ALA A 131 -9.08 4.05 -1.84
CA ALA A 131 -9.52 2.96 -2.70
C ALA A 131 -10.95 3.20 -3.17
N THR A 132 -11.17 3.16 -4.48
CA THR A 132 -12.50 3.13 -5.08
C THR A 132 -12.94 1.68 -5.23
N VAL A 133 -14.10 1.35 -4.70
CA VAL A 133 -14.66 -0.01 -4.65
C VAL A 133 -15.97 -0.05 -5.40
N ALA A 134 -16.16 -1.04 -6.28
CA ALA A 134 -17.42 -1.33 -6.94
C ALA A 134 -18.09 -2.56 -6.31
N GLY A 135 -19.39 -2.53 -6.14
CA GLY A 135 -20.17 -3.63 -5.59
C GLY A 135 -21.64 -3.57 -6.02
N PRO A 136 -22.47 -4.54 -5.58
CA PRO A 136 -23.88 -4.60 -5.93
C PRO A 136 -24.70 -3.37 -5.58
N GLN A 137 -24.22 -2.56 -4.63
CA GLN A 137 -24.86 -1.32 -4.17
C GLN A 137 -24.26 -0.06 -4.86
N GLY A 138 -23.45 -0.23 -5.88
CA GLY A 138 -22.76 0.85 -6.59
C GLY A 138 -21.31 1.04 -6.14
N MET A 139 -20.81 2.26 -6.37
CA MET A 139 -19.42 2.63 -6.06
C MET A 139 -19.33 3.27 -4.68
N ARG A 140 -18.26 2.97 -3.96
CA ARG A 140 -17.90 3.66 -2.71
C ARG A 140 -16.39 3.87 -2.60
N ASN A 141 -16.01 4.82 -1.77
CA ASN A 141 -14.61 5.13 -1.48
C ASN A 141 -14.27 4.70 -0.04
N ILE A 142 -13.10 4.11 0.14
CA ILE A 142 -12.57 3.70 1.45
C ILE A 142 -11.13 4.22 1.55
N PRO A 143 -10.75 4.96 2.61
CA PRO A 143 -9.33 5.22 2.89
C PRO A 143 -8.55 3.90 2.92
N VAL A 144 -7.34 3.87 2.35
CA VAL A 144 -6.59 2.61 2.25
C VAL A 144 -6.28 2.00 3.62
N GLU A 145 -6.08 2.83 4.64
CA GLU A 145 -5.90 2.42 6.04
C GLU A 145 -7.08 1.63 6.63
N ASP A 146 -8.28 1.79 6.06
CA ASP A 146 -9.52 1.15 6.53
C ASP A 146 -9.91 -0.09 5.71
N VAL A 147 -9.16 -0.41 4.63
CA VAL A 147 -9.47 -1.58 3.80
C VAL A 147 -9.07 -2.87 4.48
N MET A 148 -7.91 -2.89 5.13
CA MET A 148 -7.39 -4.08 5.82
C MET A 148 -7.78 -4.07 7.31
N LEU A 149 -8.58 -5.03 7.73
CA LEU A 149 -9.05 -5.16 9.12
C LEU A 149 -8.13 -6.05 9.97
N GLY A 150 -7.45 -6.99 9.33
CA GLY A 150 -6.54 -7.95 9.95
C GLY A 150 -5.94 -8.88 8.90
N PRO A 151 -5.14 -9.88 9.29
CA PRO A 151 -4.53 -10.82 8.35
C PRO A 151 -5.61 -11.53 7.53
N ARG A 152 -5.58 -11.33 6.20
CA ARG A 152 -6.56 -11.87 5.23
C ARG A 152 -8.02 -11.41 5.48
N GLN A 153 -8.22 -10.36 6.26
CA GLN A 153 -9.54 -9.79 6.52
C GLN A 153 -9.62 -8.38 5.93
N LEU A 154 -10.62 -8.17 5.09
CA LEU A 154 -10.84 -6.92 4.38
C LEU A 154 -12.23 -6.34 4.71
N ALA A 155 -12.36 -5.02 4.65
CA ALA A 155 -13.62 -4.30 4.76
C ALA A 155 -14.49 -4.40 3.48
N LEU A 156 -14.10 -5.25 2.54
CA LEU A 156 -14.85 -5.53 1.33
C LEU A 156 -16.02 -6.48 1.64
N ARG A 157 -17.18 -6.15 1.08
CA ARG A 157 -18.40 -6.97 1.19
C ARG A 157 -18.44 -7.99 0.06
N LYS A 158 -19.30 -8.97 0.15
CA LYS A 158 -19.54 -9.95 -0.91
C LYS A 158 -19.91 -9.23 -2.22
N GLY A 159 -19.24 -9.59 -3.31
CA GLY A 159 -19.44 -8.95 -4.61
C GLY A 159 -18.68 -7.64 -4.82
N GLU A 160 -17.96 -7.14 -3.81
CA GLU A 160 -17.16 -5.93 -3.97
C GLU A 160 -15.75 -6.22 -4.51
N ILE A 161 -15.28 -5.31 -5.37
CA ILE A 161 -13.91 -5.30 -5.93
C ILE A 161 -13.27 -3.93 -5.78
N VAL A 162 -11.97 -3.89 -5.51
CA VAL A 162 -11.18 -2.66 -5.60
C VAL A 162 -10.94 -2.36 -7.08
N VAL A 163 -11.37 -1.19 -7.52
CA VAL A 163 -11.29 -0.73 -8.92
C VAL A 163 -10.02 0.08 -9.18
N SER A 164 -9.74 1.02 -8.28
CA SER A 164 -8.62 1.96 -8.42
C SER A 164 -8.24 2.58 -7.09
N PHE A 165 -7.09 3.26 -7.09
CA PHE A 165 -6.60 4.11 -6.00
C PHE A 165 -6.54 5.56 -6.47
N LEU A 166 -7.06 6.48 -5.68
CA LEU A 166 -6.89 7.91 -5.87
C LEU A 166 -5.81 8.40 -4.90
N LEU A 167 -4.68 8.84 -5.42
CA LEU A 167 -3.70 9.62 -4.70
C LEU A 167 -4.13 11.10 -4.73
N PRO A 168 -4.18 11.80 -3.59
CA PRO A 168 -4.65 13.18 -3.56
C PRO A 168 -3.72 14.14 -4.31
N PRO A 169 -4.18 15.35 -4.63
CA PRO A 169 -3.30 16.43 -5.07
C PRO A 169 -2.16 16.61 -4.06
N ARG A 170 -0.96 16.79 -4.59
CA ARG A 170 0.23 16.95 -3.76
C ARG A 170 0.56 18.44 -3.61
N PRO A 171 0.57 18.99 -2.38
CA PRO A 171 0.98 20.38 -2.16
C PRO A 171 2.44 20.60 -2.61
N PRO A 172 2.81 21.81 -3.01
CA PRO A 172 4.21 22.18 -3.21
C PRO A 172 5.03 21.88 -1.94
N ARG A 173 6.31 21.64 -2.11
CA ARG A 173 7.23 21.31 -1.00
C ARG A 173 6.78 20.09 -0.18
N SER A 174 6.33 19.06 -0.88
CA SER A 174 5.98 17.77 -0.29
C SER A 174 6.94 16.70 -0.75
N GLY A 175 7.24 15.76 0.13
CA GLY A 175 8.06 14.59 -0.14
C GLY A 175 7.47 13.34 0.50
N ASP A 176 7.64 12.20 -0.15
CA ASP A 176 7.29 10.89 0.40
C ASP A 176 8.43 9.91 0.21
N ALA A 177 8.47 8.87 1.01
CA ALA A 177 9.42 7.77 0.90
C ALA A 177 8.84 6.50 1.48
N TYR A 178 9.30 5.38 0.96
CA TYR A 178 9.06 4.06 1.55
C TYR A 178 10.38 3.33 1.73
N LEU A 179 10.55 2.72 2.88
CA LEU A 179 11.66 1.81 3.18
C LEU A 179 11.12 0.51 3.78
N ARG A 180 11.75 -0.61 3.41
CA ARG A 180 11.53 -1.88 4.10
C ARG A 180 12.84 -2.50 4.56
N PHE A 181 12.74 -3.34 5.57
CA PHE A 181 13.79 -4.27 5.96
C PHE A 181 13.36 -5.70 5.65
N ILE A 182 14.25 -6.45 5.00
CA ILE A 182 14.12 -7.89 4.74
C ILE A 182 15.45 -8.58 5.03
N PRO A 183 15.46 -9.89 5.39
CA PRO A 183 16.71 -10.63 5.67
C PRO A 183 17.56 -10.91 4.43
N ARG A 184 16.93 -10.94 3.25
CA ARG A 184 17.56 -11.18 1.94
C ARG A 184 17.47 -9.94 1.07
N THR A 185 18.08 -9.98 -0.14
CA THR A 185 18.03 -8.86 -1.08
C THR A 185 16.72 -8.76 -1.83
N GLU A 186 16.10 -9.88 -2.19
CA GLU A 186 14.85 -9.98 -2.95
C GLU A 186 14.00 -11.16 -2.49
N MET A 187 12.73 -11.20 -2.93
CA MET A 187 11.81 -12.32 -2.74
C MET A 187 11.64 -12.74 -1.28
N ASP A 188 11.56 -11.79 -0.37
CA ASP A 188 11.28 -12.06 1.04
C ASP A 188 10.16 -11.17 1.58
N ILE A 189 9.54 -11.63 2.66
CA ILE A 189 8.48 -10.91 3.37
C ILE A 189 9.11 -9.82 4.22
N ALA A 190 8.54 -8.62 4.18
CA ALA A 190 9.01 -7.51 5.01
C ALA A 190 9.00 -7.87 6.51
N VAL A 191 10.13 -7.65 7.16
CA VAL A 191 10.25 -7.67 8.62
C VAL A 191 9.63 -6.41 9.21
N VAL A 192 9.91 -5.27 8.55
CA VAL A 192 9.30 -3.96 8.83
C VAL A 192 9.22 -3.18 7.52
N GLY A 193 8.11 -2.46 7.32
CA GLY A 193 7.95 -1.44 6.29
C GLY A 193 7.61 -0.08 6.92
N ALA A 194 8.15 1.02 6.40
CA ALA A 194 7.85 2.37 6.85
C ALA A 194 7.59 3.30 5.67
N GLY A 195 6.39 3.86 5.60
CA GLY A 195 5.97 4.88 4.66
C GLY A 195 5.85 6.24 5.36
N VAL A 196 6.42 7.28 4.78
CA VAL A 196 6.32 8.65 5.29
C VAL A 196 6.02 9.60 4.15
N SER A 197 5.04 10.47 4.33
CA SER A 197 4.77 11.62 3.47
C SER A 197 4.71 12.88 4.34
N LEU A 198 5.34 13.95 3.91
CA LEU A 198 5.33 15.23 4.62
C LEU A 198 5.37 16.43 3.68
N THR A 199 4.91 17.57 4.19
CA THR A 199 4.95 18.86 3.52
C THR A 199 5.66 19.86 4.43
N VAL A 200 6.53 20.70 3.87
CA VAL A 200 7.17 21.78 4.63
C VAL A 200 6.63 23.15 4.19
N ASP A 201 6.62 24.08 5.11
CA ASP A 201 6.32 25.49 4.85
C ASP A 201 7.51 26.24 4.22
N SER A 202 7.36 27.54 3.99
CA SER A 202 8.41 28.40 3.43
C SER A 202 9.62 28.55 4.36
N ALA A 203 9.46 28.34 5.66
CA ALA A 203 10.53 28.40 6.65
C ALA A 203 11.25 27.05 6.81
N GLY A 204 10.83 26.00 6.08
CA GLY A 204 11.37 24.64 6.17
C GLY A 204 10.87 23.85 7.38
N THR A 205 9.77 24.30 8.02
CA THR A 205 9.10 23.63 9.12
C THR A 205 8.10 22.61 8.55
N ILE A 206 7.99 21.44 9.13
CA ILE A 206 7.02 20.41 8.73
C ILE A 206 5.60 20.90 9.07
N ALA A 207 4.83 21.24 8.05
CA ALA A 207 3.45 21.71 8.18
C ALA A 207 2.44 20.55 8.28
N ALA A 208 2.72 19.43 7.62
CA ALA A 208 1.89 18.24 7.66
C ALA A 208 2.74 16.99 7.50
N ALA A 209 2.30 15.88 8.10
CA ALA A 209 2.94 14.59 7.93
C ALA A 209 1.91 13.45 8.05
N ARG A 210 2.19 12.33 7.37
CA ARG A 210 1.53 11.04 7.54
C ARG A 210 2.62 9.97 7.67
N VAL A 211 2.48 9.11 8.64
CA VAL A 211 3.43 8.02 8.94
C VAL A 211 2.68 6.70 8.98
N SER A 212 3.16 5.72 8.27
CA SER A 212 2.57 4.38 8.22
C SER A 212 3.63 3.30 8.42
N LEU A 213 3.27 2.25 9.15
CA LEU A 213 4.14 1.12 9.45
C LEU A 213 3.49 -0.20 9.01
N GLY A 214 4.24 -1.03 8.29
CA GLY A 214 3.86 -2.39 7.88
C GLY A 214 4.65 -3.47 8.60
N ALA A 215 4.11 -4.67 8.67
CA ALA A 215 4.68 -5.87 9.28
C ALA A 215 4.95 -5.77 10.80
N VAL A 216 4.42 -4.78 11.49
CA VAL A 216 4.64 -4.53 12.93
C VAL A 216 3.37 -4.63 13.78
N ALA A 217 2.27 -5.06 13.19
CA ALA A 217 0.98 -5.27 13.85
C ALA A 217 0.14 -6.24 12.99
N PRO A 218 -1.04 -6.71 13.44
CA PRO A 218 -1.93 -7.55 12.64
C PRO A 218 -2.45 -6.90 11.35
N ARG A 219 -2.34 -5.57 11.22
CA ARG A 219 -2.61 -4.80 9.99
C ARG A 219 -1.57 -3.73 9.79
N VAL A 220 -1.53 -3.15 8.59
CA VAL A 220 -0.72 -1.95 8.34
C VAL A 220 -1.33 -0.78 9.11
N LEU A 221 -0.47 0.00 9.78
CA LEU A 221 -0.89 1.08 10.67
C LEU A 221 -0.70 2.46 10.03
N LEU A 222 -1.68 3.34 10.16
CA LEU A 222 -1.47 4.77 10.15
C LEU A 222 -1.12 5.20 11.60
N VAL A 223 0.04 5.80 11.81
CA VAL A 223 0.53 6.17 13.16
C VAL A 223 0.45 7.68 13.33
N ALA A 224 -0.71 8.17 13.76
CA ALA A 224 -0.99 9.60 13.91
C ALA A 224 -0.03 10.27 14.91
N GLU A 225 0.29 9.61 16.02
CA GLU A 225 1.20 10.11 17.06
C GLU A 225 2.62 10.33 16.51
N ALA A 226 3.07 9.45 15.60
CA ALA A 226 4.37 9.61 14.94
C ALA A 226 4.37 10.82 13.99
N ALA A 227 3.28 11.07 13.28
CA ALA A 227 3.11 12.26 12.46
C ALA A 227 3.09 13.54 13.32
N HIS A 228 2.29 13.56 14.39
CA HIS A 228 2.20 14.69 15.33
C HIS A 228 3.55 15.01 16.00
N ALA A 229 4.38 14.01 16.24
CA ALA A 229 5.69 14.19 16.89
C ALA A 229 6.66 15.06 16.08
N ILE A 230 6.47 15.22 14.78
CA ILE A 230 7.36 15.97 13.88
C ILE A 230 6.73 17.22 13.28
N VAL A 231 5.41 17.34 13.25
CA VAL A 231 4.72 18.56 12.79
C VAL A 231 5.10 19.74 13.67
N GLY A 232 5.34 20.91 13.08
CA GLY A 232 5.80 22.12 13.74
C GLY A 232 7.31 22.16 14.01
N SER A 233 8.08 21.11 13.62
CA SER A 233 9.53 21.07 13.80
C SER A 233 10.27 21.22 12.45
N ARG A 234 11.58 21.50 12.51
CA ARG A 234 12.50 21.42 11.37
C ARG A 234 13.18 20.05 11.25
N PHE A 235 12.62 19.06 11.94
CA PHE A 235 13.16 17.70 12.03
C PHE A 235 14.54 17.66 12.70
N ASP A 236 14.70 18.44 13.77
CA ASP A 236 15.85 18.40 14.67
C ASP A 236 15.95 17.06 15.41
N GLU A 237 17.02 16.86 16.18
CA GLU A 237 17.25 15.56 16.84
C GLU A 237 16.13 15.22 17.83
N ALA A 238 15.63 16.18 18.59
CA ALA A 238 14.54 15.96 19.52
C ALA A 238 13.25 15.52 18.82
N ALA A 239 12.93 16.09 17.65
CA ALA A 239 11.78 15.66 16.84
C ALA A 239 11.97 14.24 16.28
N ARG A 240 13.21 13.89 15.89
CA ARG A 240 13.54 12.53 15.40
C ARG A 240 13.38 11.49 16.51
N GLU A 241 13.84 11.81 17.73
CA GLU A 241 13.67 10.92 18.88
C GLU A 241 12.19 10.72 19.23
N ARG A 242 11.38 11.78 19.22
CA ARG A 242 9.93 11.68 19.43
C ARG A 242 9.25 10.83 18.34
N LEU A 243 9.63 11.01 17.08
CA LEU A 243 9.14 10.18 15.96
C LEU A 243 9.44 8.70 16.20
N VAL A 244 10.68 8.37 16.54
CA VAL A 244 11.13 6.99 16.80
C VAL A 244 10.38 6.41 17.99
N ALA A 245 10.23 7.15 19.07
CA ALA A 245 9.50 6.71 20.26
C ALA A 245 8.03 6.42 19.95
N ALA A 246 7.34 7.31 19.23
CA ALA A 246 5.95 7.13 18.84
C ALA A 246 5.76 5.93 17.89
N ALA A 247 6.65 5.75 16.91
CA ALA A 247 6.63 4.62 16.01
C ALA A 247 6.79 3.28 16.75
N ARG A 248 7.78 3.19 17.66
CA ARG A 248 8.00 2.00 18.49
C ARG A 248 6.81 1.69 19.39
N ALA A 249 6.23 2.71 20.00
CA ALA A 249 5.07 2.54 20.88
C ALA A 249 3.82 1.98 20.17
N ALA A 250 3.67 2.25 18.86
CA ALA A 250 2.57 1.74 18.05
C ALA A 250 2.74 0.26 17.65
N CYS A 251 3.96 -0.27 17.70
CA CYS A 251 4.26 -1.62 17.24
C CYS A 251 3.69 -2.71 18.16
N ARG A 252 3.12 -3.76 17.57
CA ARG A 252 2.67 -5.01 18.21
C ARG A 252 2.95 -6.17 17.25
N PRO A 253 4.25 -6.43 16.91
CA PRO A 253 4.62 -7.42 15.93
C PRO A 253 4.53 -8.84 16.49
N ILE A 254 4.56 -9.80 15.57
CA ILE A 254 4.76 -11.21 15.90
C ILE A 254 6.24 -11.51 16.08
N ASP A 255 6.53 -12.60 16.78
CA ASP A 255 7.83 -13.25 16.85
C ASP A 255 7.85 -14.38 15.83
N ASP A 256 8.83 -14.40 14.92
CA ASP A 256 9.00 -15.46 13.92
C ASP A 256 10.49 -15.62 13.50
N LYS A 257 10.73 -16.56 12.57
CA LYS A 257 12.08 -16.85 12.05
C LYS A 257 12.79 -15.67 11.38
N ARG A 258 12.09 -14.55 11.10
CA ARG A 258 12.64 -13.36 10.46
C ARG A 258 13.07 -12.30 11.45
N GLY A 259 12.58 -12.34 12.67
CA GLY A 259 12.95 -11.41 13.72
C GLY A 259 12.06 -11.52 14.94
N THR A 260 12.67 -11.22 16.08
CA THR A 260 11.95 -11.15 17.36
C THR A 260 11.08 -9.89 17.42
N THR A 261 10.15 -9.86 18.36
CA THR A 261 9.32 -8.69 18.66
C THR A 261 10.17 -7.45 18.90
N GLU A 262 11.18 -7.54 19.74
CA GLU A 262 12.08 -6.42 20.09
C GLU A 262 12.84 -5.92 18.86
N PHE A 263 13.41 -6.84 18.06
CA PHE A 263 14.13 -6.49 16.84
C PHE A 263 13.24 -5.73 15.85
N ARG A 264 11.98 -6.18 15.65
CA ARG A 264 11.03 -5.51 14.75
C ARG A 264 10.69 -4.10 15.25
N ILE A 265 10.51 -3.92 16.56
CA ILE A 265 10.24 -2.61 17.19
C ILE A 265 11.43 -1.68 16.98
N ASP A 266 12.65 -2.17 17.19
CA ASP A 266 13.85 -1.37 17.01
C ASP A 266 14.06 -0.95 15.57
N VAL A 267 13.91 -1.88 14.64
CA VAL A 267 14.02 -1.63 13.19
C VAL A 267 12.94 -0.66 12.71
N ALA A 268 11.71 -0.72 13.25
CA ALA A 268 10.65 0.24 12.91
C ALA A 268 11.06 1.68 13.23
N GLY A 269 11.67 1.91 14.41
CA GLY A 269 12.20 3.21 14.78
C GLY A 269 13.30 3.70 13.83
N VAL A 270 14.19 2.80 13.41
CA VAL A 270 15.28 3.15 12.47
C VAL A 270 14.72 3.47 11.08
N LEU A 271 13.80 2.65 10.56
CA LEU A 271 13.26 2.84 9.22
C LEU A 271 12.41 4.09 9.10
N VAL A 272 11.56 4.37 10.09
CA VAL A 272 10.70 5.56 10.06
C VAL A 272 11.54 6.84 10.07
N ARG A 273 12.62 6.90 10.88
CA ARG A 273 13.56 8.02 10.88
C ARG A 273 14.21 8.20 9.52
N ARG A 274 14.70 7.13 8.90
CA ARG A 274 15.34 7.17 7.58
C ARG A 274 14.36 7.56 6.47
N ALA A 275 13.15 7.01 6.47
CA ALA A 275 12.11 7.36 5.51
C ALA A 275 11.71 8.84 5.63
N ALA A 276 11.58 9.35 6.87
CA ALA A 276 11.29 10.76 7.11
C ALA A 276 12.42 11.70 6.62
N LEU A 277 13.69 11.31 6.77
CA LEU A 277 14.82 12.08 6.24
C LEU A 277 14.79 12.15 4.71
N ILE A 278 14.50 11.05 4.02
CA ILE A 278 14.36 11.01 2.56
C ILE A 278 13.17 11.85 2.11
N ALA A 279 12.02 11.70 2.77
CA ALA A 279 10.82 12.48 2.47
C ALA A 279 11.07 13.99 2.65
N LEU A 280 11.77 14.39 3.72
CA LEU A 280 12.13 15.79 3.98
C LEU A 280 13.09 16.36 2.92
N ASP A 281 14.09 15.59 2.52
CA ASP A 281 15.02 16.00 1.46
C ASP A 281 14.28 16.22 0.14
N ARG A 282 13.37 15.32 -0.23
CA ARG A 282 12.49 15.43 -1.40
C ARG A 282 11.58 16.67 -1.31
N ALA A 283 10.98 16.92 -0.14
CA ALA A 283 10.11 18.07 0.07
C ALA A 283 10.85 19.43 -0.07
N ARG A 284 12.13 19.46 0.23
CA ARG A 284 12.96 20.67 0.09
C ARG A 284 13.41 20.94 -1.32
N ARG A 285 13.36 19.92 -2.20
CA ARG A 285 13.77 20.03 -3.61
C ARG A 285 12.59 20.21 -4.56
N SER A 286 11.34 20.02 -4.10
CA SER A 286 10.10 20.08 -4.90
C SER A 286 9.47 21.48 -4.94
#